data_8405f04f871052af36753330509c1120
#
_entry.id   8405f04f871052af36753330509c1120
#
_cell.length_a   1.000
_cell.length_b   1.000
_cell.length_c   1.000
_cell.angle_alpha   90.00
_cell.angle_beta   90.00
_cell.angle_gamma   90.00
#
_symmetry.space_group_name_H-M   'P 1'
#
loop_
_entity.id
_entity.type
_entity.pdbx_description
1 polymer ?
#
loop_
_entity_poly.entity_id
_entity_poly.type
_entity_poly.pdbx_seq_one_letter_code
_entity_poly.pdbx_strand_id
1 'polypeptide(L)'
;MGIGSSFANGCIEGGFYTAVGVFSMGGFMMMIGLALGSILGVKYLIWEMMNWPVKIPTQKPVECKKTPRIDWCKVYPYIGGGIYILLCLSFYVYSAFDKTVVGGMAFFGLWVGFFMQRSRFCLQRTFRNPFMTGDYEMVKAVILSLIIYSAGSAVIKYGFFQPDTHGIDHRFWMGSLIGGGIFGLGMVIAGACASSGLWRAGEGNTKVWLAIVGFCTVYPFFKNAVKTTALGPFLGKGVYVVDVLTWTWTPVFYLAFFLAWYLLAVYNEKTEKFVITF
;
A
#
# COMPACT_ATOMS: atom_id res chain seq x y z
N MET A 1 -8.97 7.71 -3.78
CA MET A 1 -8.46 6.33 -3.59
C MET A 1 -9.44 5.26 -4.07
N GLY A 2 -10.69 5.20 -3.57
CA GLY A 2 -11.68 4.16 -3.94
C GLY A 2 -11.95 4.07 -5.45
N ILE A 3 -12.09 5.19 -6.14
CA ILE A 3 -12.26 5.24 -7.60
C ILE A 3 -11.04 4.66 -8.32
N GLY A 4 -9.83 5.12 -7.94
CA GLY A 4 -8.58 4.65 -8.56
C GLY A 4 -8.36 3.15 -8.40
N SER A 5 -8.66 2.58 -7.22
CA SER A 5 -8.57 1.15 -6.98
C SER A 5 -9.59 0.34 -7.79
N SER A 6 -10.76 0.91 -8.11
CA SER A 6 -11.77 0.27 -8.95
C SER A 6 -11.33 0.17 -10.42
N PHE A 7 -10.61 1.19 -10.93
CA PHE A 7 -10.05 1.18 -12.28
C PHE A 7 -8.87 0.22 -12.42
N ALA A 8 -7.94 0.23 -11.46
CA ALA A 8 -6.77 -0.65 -11.46
C ALA A 8 -7.10 -2.10 -11.08
N ASN A 9 -8.29 -2.37 -10.53
CA ASN A 9 -8.69 -3.62 -9.89
C ASN A 9 -7.81 -4.02 -8.70
N GLY A 10 -7.27 -3.04 -7.98
CA GLY A 10 -6.44 -3.25 -6.80
C GLY A 10 -6.03 -1.94 -6.12
N CYS A 11 -5.78 -1.99 -4.82
CA CYS A 11 -5.16 -0.88 -4.08
C CYS A 11 -3.65 -0.85 -4.34
N ILE A 12 -2.92 0.10 -3.72
CA ILE A 12 -1.47 0.19 -3.87
C ILE A 12 -0.75 -1.11 -3.47
N GLU A 13 -1.23 -1.81 -2.44
CA GLU A 13 -0.65 -3.07 -1.99
C GLU A 13 -0.95 -4.20 -2.98
N GLY A 14 -2.22 -4.40 -3.35
CA GLY A 14 -2.63 -5.40 -4.31
C GLY A 14 -2.22 -5.06 -5.74
N GLY A 15 -2.53 -3.86 -6.22
CA GLY A 15 -2.34 -3.47 -7.61
C GLY A 15 -0.91 -3.08 -8.00
N PHE A 16 -0.07 -2.69 -7.02
CA PHE A 16 1.35 -2.42 -7.26
C PHE A 16 2.24 -3.48 -6.60
N TYR A 17 2.28 -3.53 -5.26
CA TYR A 17 3.25 -4.36 -4.53
C TYR A 17 3.08 -5.85 -4.84
N THR A 18 1.87 -6.38 -4.65
CA THR A 18 1.58 -7.79 -4.94
C THR A 18 1.65 -8.05 -6.45
N ALA A 19 1.13 -7.17 -7.29
CA ALA A 19 1.12 -7.33 -8.73
C ALA A 19 2.54 -7.45 -9.31
N VAL A 20 3.46 -6.58 -8.88
CA VAL A 20 4.88 -6.69 -9.25
C VAL A 20 5.46 -7.99 -8.74
N GLY A 21 5.25 -8.35 -7.47
CA GLY A 21 5.79 -9.57 -6.90
C GLY A 21 5.28 -10.88 -7.54
N VAL A 22 4.06 -10.88 -8.10
CA VAL A 22 3.50 -12.06 -8.81
C VAL A 22 3.71 -12.02 -10.33
N PHE A 23 4.58 -11.15 -10.83
CA PHE A 23 4.93 -10.98 -12.24
C PHE A 23 3.80 -10.46 -13.14
N SER A 24 2.92 -9.60 -12.61
CA SER A 24 1.89 -8.92 -13.39
C SER A 24 2.43 -7.60 -13.98
N MET A 25 2.28 -7.43 -15.31
CA MET A 25 2.71 -6.21 -16.00
C MET A 25 1.87 -4.98 -15.60
N GLY A 26 0.64 -5.20 -15.13
CA GLY A 26 -0.22 -4.16 -14.58
C GLY A 26 0.39 -3.41 -13.39
N GLY A 27 1.22 -4.10 -12.57
CA GLY A 27 1.90 -3.50 -11.43
C GLY A 27 2.88 -2.40 -11.81
N PHE A 28 3.63 -2.58 -12.90
CA PHE A 28 4.58 -1.56 -13.41
C PHE A 28 3.83 -0.33 -13.93
N MET A 29 2.72 -0.53 -14.66
CA MET A 29 1.88 0.57 -15.13
C MET A 29 1.24 1.32 -13.97
N MET A 30 0.80 0.61 -12.94
CA MET A 30 0.27 1.24 -11.73
C MET A 30 1.34 2.04 -10.98
N MET A 31 2.59 1.57 -10.96
CA MET A 31 3.71 2.30 -10.34
C MET A 31 3.94 3.65 -11.02
N ILE A 32 3.93 3.69 -12.36
CA ILE A 32 4.05 4.94 -13.13
C ILE A 32 2.87 5.86 -12.80
N GLY A 33 1.65 5.33 -12.81
CA GLY A 33 0.44 6.08 -12.43
C GLY A 33 0.53 6.66 -11.02
N LEU A 34 0.97 5.86 -10.02
CA LEU A 34 1.15 6.30 -8.65
C LEU A 34 2.19 7.42 -8.52
N ALA A 35 3.31 7.33 -9.25
CA ALA A 35 4.33 8.37 -9.27
C ALA A 35 3.78 9.68 -9.83
N LEU A 36 3.11 9.65 -10.98
CA LEU A 36 2.48 10.84 -11.59
C LEU A 36 1.38 11.42 -10.69
N GLY A 37 0.51 10.57 -10.16
CA GLY A 37 -0.56 10.99 -9.24
C GLY A 37 -0.02 11.58 -7.94
N SER A 38 1.09 11.06 -7.40
CA SER A 38 1.70 11.61 -6.19
C SER A 38 2.38 12.97 -6.44
N ILE A 39 3.01 13.18 -7.60
CA ILE A 39 3.57 14.49 -7.99
C ILE A 39 2.46 15.55 -8.05
N LEU A 40 1.35 15.22 -8.71
CA LEU A 40 0.20 16.13 -8.77
C LEU A 40 -0.40 16.39 -7.39
N GLY A 41 -0.51 15.34 -6.57
CA GLY A 41 -0.99 15.44 -5.19
C GLY A 41 -0.11 16.30 -4.29
N VAL A 42 1.22 16.19 -4.41
CA VAL A 42 2.18 17.01 -3.65
C VAL A 42 2.07 18.49 -4.10
N LYS A 43 2.01 18.76 -5.40
CA LYS A 43 1.82 20.12 -5.91
C LYS A 43 0.53 20.75 -5.38
N TYR A 44 -0.58 19.99 -5.43
CA TYR A 44 -1.85 20.45 -4.88
C TYR A 44 -1.77 20.75 -3.38
N LEU A 45 -1.14 19.88 -2.62
CA LEU A 45 -1.01 20.03 -1.17
C LEU A 45 -0.15 21.25 -0.79
N ILE A 46 0.94 21.50 -1.52
CA ILE A 46 1.77 22.69 -1.32
C ILE A 46 0.98 23.95 -1.67
N TRP A 47 0.26 23.96 -2.81
CA TRP A 47 -0.59 25.07 -3.20
C TRP A 47 -1.68 25.39 -2.16
N GLU A 48 -2.32 24.34 -1.60
CA GLU A 48 -3.32 24.47 -0.54
C GLU A 48 -2.70 25.08 0.73
N MET A 49 -1.52 24.62 1.14
CA MET A 49 -0.82 25.14 2.33
C MET A 49 -0.41 26.61 2.17
N MET A 50 -0.07 27.04 0.96
CA MET A 50 0.30 28.44 0.69
C MET A 50 -0.91 29.37 0.67
N ASN A 51 -2.02 28.93 0.05
CA ASN A 51 -3.21 29.79 -0.10
C ASN A 51 -4.10 29.79 1.17
N TRP A 52 -4.08 28.71 1.94
CA TRP A 52 -4.85 28.59 3.17
C TRP A 52 -3.94 28.17 4.31
N PRO A 53 -3.31 29.12 5.02
CA PRO A 53 -2.49 28.80 6.18
C PRO A 53 -3.39 28.25 7.29
N VAL A 54 -3.62 26.94 7.26
CA VAL A 54 -4.30 26.23 8.33
C VAL A 54 -3.41 26.31 9.56
N LYS A 55 -3.86 26.97 10.63
CA LYS A 55 -3.21 26.88 11.93
C LYS A 55 -3.17 25.42 12.30
N ILE A 56 -2.00 24.81 12.12
CA ILE A 56 -1.77 23.42 12.55
C ILE A 56 -2.03 23.41 14.06
N PRO A 57 -3.09 22.77 14.55
CA PRO A 57 -3.25 22.63 15.99
C PRO A 57 -2.02 21.88 16.47
N THR A 58 -1.16 22.58 17.21
CA THR A 58 -0.02 21.94 17.87
C THR A 58 -0.61 20.77 18.65
N GLN A 59 -0.31 19.55 18.24
CA GLN A 59 -0.73 18.37 18.99
C GLN A 59 -0.11 18.54 20.38
N LYS A 60 -0.96 18.93 21.33
CA LYS A 60 -0.56 18.91 22.73
C LYS A 60 -0.06 17.48 22.99
N PRO A 61 1.12 17.31 23.59
CA PRO A 61 1.56 15.98 24.01
C PRO A 61 0.38 15.35 24.75
N VAL A 62 0.11 14.07 24.44
CA VAL A 62 -0.99 13.34 25.08
C VAL A 62 -0.69 13.35 26.58
N GLU A 63 -1.24 14.32 27.28
CA GLU A 63 -1.19 14.33 28.73
C GLU A 63 -2.02 13.14 29.22
N CYS A 64 -1.31 12.11 29.66
CA CYS A 64 -1.96 10.99 30.33
C CYS A 64 -2.74 11.51 31.52
N LYS A 65 -4.07 11.46 31.44
CA LYS A 65 -4.94 11.78 32.56
C LYS A 65 -4.56 10.91 33.76
N LYS A 66 -3.85 11.46 34.69
CA LYS A 66 -3.63 10.85 36.00
C LYS A 66 -4.93 10.98 36.81
N THR A 67 -5.73 9.94 36.80
CA THR A 67 -6.80 9.82 37.81
C THR A 67 -6.19 9.33 39.12
N PRO A 68 -6.67 9.77 40.28
CA PRO A 68 -6.00 9.57 41.58
C PRO A 68 -5.88 8.11 42.03
N ARG A 69 -6.40 7.13 41.27
CA ARG A 69 -6.36 5.69 41.61
C ARG A 69 -5.64 4.80 40.59
N ILE A 70 -5.46 5.22 39.35
CA ILE A 70 -4.92 4.36 38.30
C ILE A 70 -4.09 5.19 37.32
N ASP A 71 -2.80 4.88 37.21
CA ASP A 71 -1.90 5.42 36.16
C ASP A 71 -2.19 4.76 34.82
N TRP A 72 -3.14 5.29 34.06
CA TRP A 72 -3.59 4.76 32.79
C TRP A 72 -2.42 4.53 31.78
N CYS A 73 -1.42 5.39 31.82
CA CYS A 73 -0.23 5.21 30.95
C CYS A 73 0.56 3.93 31.21
N LYS A 74 0.55 3.46 32.47
CA LYS A 74 1.21 2.19 32.81
C LYS A 74 0.33 0.98 32.50
N VAL A 75 -0.99 1.15 32.55
CA VAL A 75 -1.97 0.06 32.38
C VAL A 75 -2.27 -0.23 30.88
N TYR A 76 -2.26 0.80 30.02
CA TYR A 76 -2.52 0.62 28.58
C TYR A 76 -1.68 -0.47 27.88
N PRO A 77 -0.35 -0.57 28.06
CA PRO A 77 0.42 -1.60 27.40
C PRO A 77 0.04 -3.01 27.88
N TYR A 78 -0.35 -3.19 29.14
CA TYR A 78 -0.79 -4.49 29.66
C TYR A 78 -2.16 -4.88 29.11
N ILE A 79 -3.09 -3.93 29.01
CA ILE A 79 -4.40 -4.16 28.39
C ILE A 79 -4.22 -4.53 26.91
N GLY A 80 -3.38 -3.78 26.18
CA GLY A 80 -3.08 -4.06 24.78
C GLY A 80 -2.44 -5.43 24.57
N GLY A 81 -1.49 -5.80 25.44
CA GLY A 81 -0.88 -7.12 25.46
C GLY A 81 -1.88 -8.24 25.75
N GLY A 82 -2.77 -8.04 26.71
CA GLY A 82 -3.82 -9.01 27.03
C GLY A 82 -4.79 -9.22 25.88
N ILE A 83 -5.25 -8.14 25.23
CA ILE A 83 -6.11 -8.22 24.04
C ILE A 83 -5.39 -8.94 22.90
N TYR A 84 -4.10 -8.64 22.67
CA TYR A 84 -3.31 -9.30 21.62
C TYR A 84 -3.18 -10.82 21.85
N ILE A 85 -2.92 -11.24 23.09
CA ILE A 85 -2.86 -12.67 23.47
C ILE A 85 -4.23 -13.33 23.26
N LEU A 86 -5.32 -12.66 23.65
CA LEU A 86 -6.68 -13.18 23.48
C LEU A 86 -7.03 -13.35 21.99
N LEU A 87 -6.61 -12.42 21.14
CA LEU A 87 -6.77 -12.53 19.69
C LEU A 87 -5.93 -13.65 19.08
N CYS A 88 -4.70 -13.87 19.58
CA CYS A 88 -3.90 -15.04 19.18
C CYS A 88 -4.54 -16.37 19.59
N LEU A 89 -5.14 -16.43 20.78
CA LEU A 89 -5.88 -17.59 21.26
C LEU A 89 -7.17 -17.85 20.46
N SER A 90 -7.74 -16.84 19.83
CA SER A 90 -8.91 -17.00 18.95
C SER A 90 -8.67 -17.98 17.80
N PHE A 91 -7.40 -18.20 17.41
CA PHE A 91 -7.03 -19.22 16.43
C PHE A 91 -7.51 -20.61 16.84
N TYR A 92 -7.38 -20.98 18.13
CA TYR A 92 -7.88 -22.24 18.65
C TYR A 92 -9.40 -22.36 18.54
N VAL A 93 -10.10 -21.26 18.76
CA VAL A 93 -11.58 -21.21 18.65
C VAL A 93 -11.98 -21.44 17.19
N TYR A 94 -11.33 -20.76 16.23
CA TYR A 94 -11.58 -20.97 14.79
C TYR A 94 -11.24 -22.40 14.34
N SER A 95 -10.21 -23.00 14.89
CA SER A 95 -9.86 -24.39 14.62
C SER A 95 -10.93 -25.37 15.11
N ALA A 96 -11.53 -25.11 16.28
CA ALA A 96 -12.63 -25.92 16.83
C ALA A 96 -13.94 -25.85 15.99
N PHE A 97 -14.13 -24.78 15.20
CA PHE A 97 -15.26 -24.62 14.30
C PHE A 97 -14.97 -25.04 12.85
N ASP A 98 -13.95 -25.81 12.58
CA ASP A 98 -13.52 -26.26 11.23
C ASP A 98 -13.23 -25.10 10.24
N LYS A 99 -12.99 -23.91 10.73
CA LYS A 99 -12.65 -22.73 9.94
C LYS A 99 -11.16 -22.36 10.09
N THR A 100 -10.29 -23.33 10.00
CA THR A 100 -8.84 -23.19 10.21
C THR A 100 -8.20 -22.15 9.27
N VAL A 101 -8.64 -22.07 8.02
CA VAL A 101 -8.13 -21.09 7.03
C VAL A 101 -8.41 -19.66 7.47
N VAL A 102 -9.62 -19.37 7.97
CA VAL A 102 -9.99 -18.04 8.45
C VAL A 102 -9.20 -17.67 9.71
N GLY A 103 -9.04 -18.63 10.63
CA GLY A 103 -8.23 -18.44 11.84
C GLY A 103 -6.76 -18.17 11.50
N GLY A 104 -6.20 -18.93 10.54
CA GLY A 104 -4.83 -18.72 10.05
C GLY A 104 -4.64 -17.32 9.44
N MET A 105 -5.56 -16.88 8.59
CA MET A 105 -5.52 -15.53 8.00
C MET A 105 -5.60 -14.42 9.08
N ALA A 106 -6.47 -14.60 10.08
CA ALA A 106 -6.59 -13.65 11.19
C ALA A 106 -5.29 -13.59 12.01
N PHE A 107 -4.69 -14.74 12.34
CA PHE A 107 -3.42 -14.83 13.07
C PHE A 107 -2.27 -14.15 12.31
N PHE A 108 -2.08 -14.47 11.03
CA PHE A 108 -1.07 -13.81 10.21
C PHE A 108 -1.34 -12.32 10.03
N GLY A 109 -2.61 -11.91 9.88
CA GLY A 109 -3.00 -10.51 9.80
C GLY A 109 -2.61 -9.71 11.05
N LEU A 110 -2.74 -10.29 12.25
CA LEU A 110 -2.30 -9.68 13.51
C LEU A 110 -0.78 -9.45 13.54
N TRP A 111 0.01 -10.46 13.12
CA TRP A 111 1.46 -10.34 13.06
C TRP A 111 1.89 -9.27 12.04
N VAL A 112 1.32 -9.30 10.84
CA VAL A 112 1.60 -8.28 9.81
C VAL A 112 1.25 -6.88 10.33
N GLY A 113 0.07 -6.70 10.97
CA GLY A 113 -0.33 -5.42 11.55
C GLY A 113 0.64 -4.93 12.63
N PHE A 114 1.11 -5.81 13.51
CA PHE A 114 2.10 -5.49 14.53
C PHE A 114 3.43 -5.03 13.91
N PHE A 115 3.95 -5.76 12.92
CA PHE A 115 5.19 -5.39 12.24
C PHE A 115 5.06 -4.10 11.45
N MET A 116 3.96 -3.87 10.74
CA MET A 116 3.71 -2.65 9.99
C MET A 116 3.63 -1.43 10.90
N GLN A 117 2.96 -1.55 12.04
CA GLN A 117 2.89 -0.48 13.04
C GLN A 117 4.27 -0.19 13.64
N ARG A 118 5.01 -1.22 14.03
CA ARG A 118 6.33 -1.07 14.67
C ARG A 118 7.36 -0.47 13.73
N SER A 119 7.38 -0.89 12.47
CA SER A 119 8.26 -0.36 11.41
C SER A 119 7.78 0.97 10.84
N ARG A 120 6.55 1.40 11.15
CA ARG A 120 5.88 2.55 10.53
C ARG A 120 5.89 2.48 9.00
N PHE A 121 5.83 1.25 8.49
CA PHE A 121 5.87 0.99 7.06
C PHE A 121 4.65 1.60 6.36
N CYS A 122 4.91 2.35 5.30
CA CYS A 122 3.85 3.03 4.55
C CYS A 122 4.25 3.19 3.08
N LEU A 123 3.57 2.47 2.20
CA LEU A 123 3.80 2.58 0.75
C LEU A 123 3.52 3.98 0.18
N GLN A 124 2.66 4.77 0.83
CA GLN A 124 2.46 6.17 0.45
C GLN A 124 3.75 6.99 0.57
N ARG A 125 4.56 6.76 1.61
CA ARG A 125 5.83 7.46 1.79
C ARG A 125 6.81 7.18 0.67
N THR A 126 6.79 5.98 0.10
CA THR A 126 7.62 5.57 -1.03
C THR A 126 7.41 6.47 -2.25
N PHE A 127 6.18 6.90 -2.50
CA PHE A 127 5.84 7.74 -3.66
C PHE A 127 5.75 9.23 -3.34
N ARG A 128 5.49 9.62 -2.10
CA ARG A 128 5.35 11.02 -1.70
C ARG A 128 6.67 11.66 -1.27
N ASN A 129 7.41 10.99 -0.39
CA ASN A 129 8.61 11.57 0.24
C ASN A 129 9.70 11.94 -0.75
N PRO A 130 9.98 11.18 -1.82
CA PRO A 130 10.95 11.57 -2.84
C PRO A 130 10.70 12.94 -3.44
N PHE A 131 9.43 13.34 -3.57
CA PHE A 131 9.05 14.63 -4.19
C PHE A 131 8.81 15.74 -3.17
N MET A 132 8.59 15.41 -1.89
CA MET A 132 8.27 16.37 -0.85
C MET A 132 9.44 16.69 0.08
N THR A 133 10.17 15.68 0.53
CA THR A 133 11.23 15.80 1.54
C THR A 133 12.61 15.31 1.06
N GLY A 134 12.70 14.70 -0.11
CA GLY A 134 13.93 14.09 -0.59
C GLY A 134 14.40 12.85 0.20
N ASP A 135 13.51 12.26 1.01
CA ASP A 135 13.82 11.09 1.83
C ASP A 135 13.53 9.80 1.05
N TYR A 136 14.56 8.96 0.87
CA TYR A 136 14.52 7.72 0.08
C TYR A 136 14.65 6.44 0.92
N GLU A 137 14.72 6.52 2.24
CA GLU A 137 14.86 5.32 3.08
C GLU A 137 13.74 4.31 2.84
N MET A 138 12.49 4.81 2.75
CA MET A 138 11.34 3.95 2.51
C MET A 138 11.35 3.34 1.10
N VAL A 139 11.86 4.06 0.09
CA VAL A 139 12.01 3.54 -1.28
C VAL A 139 12.98 2.37 -1.30
N LYS A 140 14.14 2.51 -0.66
CA LYS A 140 15.16 1.45 -0.56
C LYS A 140 14.61 0.21 0.16
N ALA A 141 13.86 0.40 1.25
CA ALA A 141 13.22 -0.68 1.98
C ALA A 141 12.18 -1.44 1.12
N VAL A 142 11.36 -0.70 0.34
CA VAL A 142 10.37 -1.31 -0.55
C VAL A 142 11.03 -2.06 -1.70
N ILE A 143 12.10 -1.54 -2.31
CA ILE A 143 12.85 -2.24 -3.36
C ILE A 143 13.40 -3.56 -2.82
N LEU A 144 14.06 -3.55 -1.67
CA LEU A 144 14.60 -4.75 -1.04
C LEU A 144 13.50 -5.78 -0.75
N SER A 145 12.38 -5.34 -0.19
CA SER A 145 11.25 -6.23 0.10
C SER A 145 10.62 -6.81 -1.17
N LEU A 146 10.53 -6.06 -2.26
CA LEU A 146 10.05 -6.53 -3.54
C LEU A 146 10.99 -7.57 -4.18
N ILE A 147 12.31 -7.40 -4.05
CA ILE A 147 13.29 -8.39 -4.53
C ILE A 147 13.09 -9.71 -3.79
N ILE A 148 13.00 -9.69 -2.47
CA ILE A 148 12.77 -10.90 -1.66
C ILE A 148 11.43 -11.55 -2.01
N TYR A 149 10.38 -10.74 -2.13
CA TYR A 149 9.04 -11.23 -2.45
C TYR A 149 8.96 -11.82 -3.86
N SER A 150 9.55 -11.17 -4.87
CA SER A 150 9.56 -11.67 -6.25
C SER A 150 10.40 -12.95 -6.38
N ALA A 151 11.54 -13.06 -5.67
CA ALA A 151 12.34 -14.27 -5.62
C ALA A 151 11.56 -15.44 -5.00
N GLY A 152 10.89 -15.21 -3.86
CA GLY A 152 10.05 -16.23 -3.23
C GLY A 152 8.88 -16.66 -4.10
N SER A 153 8.20 -15.72 -4.74
CA SER A 153 7.08 -16.02 -5.65
C SER A 153 7.54 -16.75 -6.92
N ALA A 154 8.75 -16.46 -7.43
CA ALA A 154 9.35 -17.17 -8.56
C ALA A 154 9.55 -18.65 -8.24
N VAL A 155 10.16 -18.95 -7.08
CA VAL A 155 10.41 -20.33 -6.64
C VAL A 155 9.08 -21.11 -6.51
N ILE A 156 8.08 -20.51 -5.88
CA ILE A 156 6.78 -21.16 -5.70
C ILE A 156 6.09 -21.38 -7.05
N LYS A 157 6.06 -20.37 -7.92
CA LYS A 157 5.39 -20.47 -9.23
C LYS A 157 6.09 -21.45 -10.16
N TYR A 158 7.41 -21.47 -10.17
CA TYR A 158 8.18 -22.41 -10.99
C TYR A 158 8.04 -23.85 -10.53
N GLY A 159 8.01 -24.10 -9.19
CA GLY A 159 8.00 -25.43 -8.64
C GLY A 159 6.62 -26.06 -8.45
N PHE A 160 5.58 -25.28 -8.16
CA PHE A 160 4.30 -25.80 -7.67
C PHE A 160 3.07 -25.38 -8.48
N PHE A 161 3.16 -24.34 -9.34
CA PHE A 161 2.00 -23.85 -10.07
C PHE A 161 2.02 -24.26 -11.55
N GLN A 162 0.89 -24.78 -12.02
CA GLN A 162 0.66 -25.01 -13.44
C GLN A 162 0.36 -23.69 -14.16
N PRO A 163 0.68 -23.58 -15.47
CA PRO A 163 0.57 -22.33 -16.22
C PRO A 163 -0.83 -21.70 -16.23
N ASP A 164 -1.89 -22.46 -16.01
CA ASP A 164 -3.27 -21.97 -16.07
C ASP A 164 -3.77 -21.27 -14.80
N THR A 165 -3.00 -21.28 -13.69
CA THR A 165 -3.43 -20.74 -12.39
C THR A 165 -2.69 -19.48 -11.97
N HIS A 166 -2.35 -18.60 -12.89
CA HIS A 166 -1.55 -17.41 -12.55
C HIS A 166 -2.26 -16.39 -11.65
N GLY A 167 -3.60 -16.45 -11.54
CA GLY A 167 -4.37 -15.58 -10.64
C GLY A 167 -4.15 -14.08 -10.84
N ILE A 168 -3.85 -13.67 -12.10
CA ILE A 168 -3.52 -12.27 -12.41
C ILE A 168 -4.79 -11.53 -12.75
N ASP A 169 -5.25 -10.75 -11.79
CA ASP A 169 -6.52 -10.00 -11.86
C ASP A 169 -6.29 -8.50 -12.12
N HIS A 170 -5.01 -8.07 -12.21
CA HIS A 170 -4.65 -6.67 -12.35
C HIS A 170 -4.66 -6.25 -13.81
N ARG A 171 -5.39 -5.19 -14.10
CA ARG A 171 -5.53 -4.67 -15.46
C ARG A 171 -4.22 -4.07 -15.95
N PHE A 172 -3.83 -4.47 -17.16
CA PHE A 172 -2.65 -3.92 -17.81
C PHE A 172 -3.04 -2.67 -18.63
N TRP A 173 -2.08 -1.73 -18.76
CA TRP A 173 -2.13 -0.51 -19.54
C TRP A 173 -3.03 0.57 -18.92
N MET A 174 -4.17 0.90 -19.52
CA MET A 174 -4.97 2.09 -19.16
C MET A 174 -5.59 1.99 -17.76
N GLY A 175 -6.12 0.85 -17.39
CA GLY A 175 -6.75 0.66 -16.08
C GLY A 175 -5.80 0.90 -14.92
N SER A 176 -4.61 0.33 -14.97
CA SER A 176 -3.58 0.49 -13.93
C SER A 176 -2.95 1.87 -13.96
N LEU A 177 -2.74 2.47 -15.14
CA LEU A 177 -2.14 3.79 -15.26
C LEU A 177 -3.06 4.88 -14.73
N ILE A 178 -4.30 4.93 -15.21
CA ILE A 178 -5.30 5.93 -14.78
C ILE A 178 -5.71 5.67 -13.32
N GLY A 179 -5.97 4.40 -12.98
CA GLY A 179 -6.31 4.00 -11.62
C GLY A 179 -5.22 4.33 -10.63
N GLY A 180 -3.95 4.08 -10.97
CA GLY A 180 -2.77 4.46 -10.18
C GLY A 180 -2.64 5.97 -10.00
N GLY A 181 -2.88 6.77 -11.05
CA GLY A 181 -2.84 8.23 -11.00
C GLY A 181 -3.88 8.82 -10.03
N ILE A 182 -5.13 8.39 -10.18
CA ILE A 182 -6.23 8.82 -9.29
C ILE A 182 -5.99 8.34 -7.84
N PHE A 183 -5.48 7.11 -7.67
CA PHE A 183 -5.15 6.57 -6.36
C PHE A 183 -4.00 7.33 -5.72
N GLY A 184 -2.93 7.61 -6.47
CA GLY A 184 -1.75 8.35 -6.04
C GLY A 184 -2.08 9.74 -5.53
N LEU A 185 -2.89 10.49 -6.28
CA LEU A 185 -3.40 11.80 -5.86
C LEU A 185 -4.21 11.67 -4.55
N GLY A 186 -5.14 10.72 -4.50
CA GLY A 186 -5.99 10.52 -3.32
C GLY A 186 -5.21 10.11 -2.06
N MET A 187 -4.14 9.30 -2.17
CA MET A 187 -3.35 8.89 -1.01
C MET A 187 -2.48 10.02 -0.44
N VAL A 188 -2.03 10.95 -1.29
CA VAL A 188 -1.26 12.12 -0.82
C VAL A 188 -2.16 13.05 -0.02
N ILE A 189 -3.37 13.34 -0.50
CA ILE A 189 -4.35 14.19 0.20
C ILE A 189 -4.81 13.53 1.51
N ALA A 190 -5.09 12.22 1.50
CA ALA A 190 -5.53 11.49 2.69
C ALA A 190 -4.41 11.32 3.74
N GLY A 191 -3.14 11.47 3.34
CA GLY A 191 -1.99 11.29 4.22
C GLY A 191 -1.70 9.83 4.61
N ALA A 192 -2.39 8.85 4.02
CA ALA A 192 -2.22 7.42 4.26
C ALA A 192 -2.62 6.61 3.02
N CYS A 193 -2.04 5.43 2.81
CA CYS A 193 -2.57 4.43 1.88
C CYS A 193 -3.61 3.54 2.60
N ALA A 194 -4.25 2.63 1.87
CA ALA A 194 -5.29 1.77 2.44
C ALA A 194 -4.75 0.92 3.60
N SER A 195 -3.59 0.27 3.45
CA SER A 195 -2.97 -0.59 4.48
C SER A 195 -2.41 0.22 5.65
N SER A 196 -1.64 1.29 5.38
CA SER A 196 -1.13 2.14 6.46
C SER A 196 -2.23 2.92 7.18
N GLY A 197 -3.36 3.12 6.52
CA GLY A 197 -4.55 3.69 7.12
C GLY A 197 -5.08 2.85 8.28
N LEU A 198 -5.09 1.52 8.13
CA LEU A 198 -5.63 0.62 9.16
C LEU A 198 -4.87 0.73 10.48
N TRP A 199 -3.54 0.65 10.47
CA TRP A 199 -2.78 0.76 11.71
C TRP A 199 -2.79 2.17 12.30
N ARG A 200 -2.82 3.23 11.46
CA ARG A 200 -2.99 4.62 11.92
C ARG A 200 -4.37 4.89 12.49
N ALA A 201 -5.41 4.27 11.95
CA ALA A 201 -6.75 4.31 12.52
C ALA A 201 -6.76 3.67 13.92
N GLY A 202 -6.03 2.56 14.11
CA GLY A 202 -5.81 1.93 15.42
C GLY A 202 -5.06 2.84 16.41
N GLU A 203 -4.20 3.75 15.94
CA GLU A 203 -3.57 4.79 16.78
C GLU A 203 -4.51 5.96 17.12
N GLY A 204 -5.76 5.93 16.67
CA GLY A 204 -6.75 6.96 16.97
C GLY A 204 -6.76 8.17 16.04
N ASN A 205 -6.17 8.08 14.84
CA ASN A 205 -6.18 9.16 13.87
C ASN A 205 -7.54 9.27 13.16
N THR A 206 -8.37 10.22 13.61
CA THR A 206 -9.74 10.42 13.11
C THR A 206 -9.84 10.77 11.63
N LYS A 207 -8.86 11.52 11.08
CA LYS A 207 -8.82 11.84 9.63
C LYS A 207 -8.71 10.58 8.78
N VAL A 208 -7.94 9.61 9.24
CA VAL A 208 -7.73 8.35 8.53
C VAL A 208 -8.97 7.46 8.62
N TRP A 209 -9.72 7.49 9.73
CA TRP A 209 -11.01 6.81 9.83
C TRP A 209 -11.98 7.29 8.76
N LEU A 210 -12.10 8.61 8.57
CA LEU A 210 -12.96 9.17 7.52
C LEU A 210 -12.52 8.71 6.12
N ALA A 211 -11.20 8.66 5.88
CA ALA A 211 -10.66 8.20 4.60
C ALA A 211 -10.94 6.72 4.33
N ILE A 212 -10.88 5.86 5.37
CA ILE A 212 -11.20 4.42 5.27
C ILE A 212 -12.68 4.22 4.98
N VAL A 213 -13.57 4.88 5.71
CA VAL A 213 -15.02 4.80 5.49
C VAL A 213 -15.35 5.24 4.06
N GLY A 214 -14.81 6.38 3.62
CA GLY A 214 -14.98 6.82 2.23
C GLY A 214 -14.44 5.82 1.20
N PHE A 215 -13.32 5.17 1.48
CA PHE A 215 -12.78 4.12 0.61
C PHE A 215 -13.69 2.90 0.54
N CYS A 216 -14.17 2.42 1.69
CA CYS A 216 -15.04 1.24 1.78
C CYS A 216 -16.40 1.44 1.08
N THR A 217 -16.93 2.66 1.10
CA THR A 217 -18.21 2.97 0.44
C THR A 217 -18.05 3.19 -1.06
N VAL A 218 -17.03 3.93 -1.48
CA VAL A 218 -16.81 4.30 -2.89
C VAL A 218 -16.29 3.13 -3.72
N TYR A 219 -15.42 2.31 -3.18
CA TYR A 219 -14.79 1.21 -3.93
C TYR A 219 -15.79 0.21 -4.50
N PRO A 220 -16.71 -0.42 -3.73
CA PRO A 220 -17.66 -1.38 -4.28
C PRO A 220 -18.64 -0.76 -5.27
N PHE A 221 -19.07 0.48 -5.03
CA PHE A 221 -19.95 1.19 -5.93
C PHE A 221 -19.31 1.39 -7.32
N PHE A 222 -18.12 1.94 -7.38
CA PHE A 222 -17.40 2.15 -8.65
C PHE A 222 -16.93 0.85 -9.28
N LYS A 223 -16.56 -0.17 -8.50
CA LYS A 223 -16.22 -1.50 -9.03
C LYS A 223 -17.41 -2.13 -9.77
N ASN A 224 -18.60 -2.00 -9.21
CA ASN A 224 -19.81 -2.48 -9.87
C ASN A 224 -20.14 -1.65 -11.13
N ALA A 225 -20.05 -0.33 -11.04
CA ALA A 225 -20.25 0.56 -12.18
C ALA A 225 -19.28 0.26 -13.34
N VAL A 226 -18.01 0.01 -13.07
CA VAL A 226 -17.01 -0.37 -14.08
C VAL A 226 -17.31 -1.75 -14.70
N LYS A 227 -17.87 -2.69 -13.92
CA LYS A 227 -18.27 -4.00 -14.45
C LYS A 227 -19.49 -3.93 -15.36
N THR A 228 -20.46 -3.10 -15.01
CA THR A 228 -21.72 -2.95 -15.77
C THR A 228 -21.59 -2.07 -17.00
N THR A 229 -20.62 -1.15 -16.99
CA THR A 229 -20.38 -0.25 -18.12
C THR A 229 -19.38 -0.88 -19.10
N ALA A 230 -19.49 -0.56 -20.40
CA ALA A 230 -18.58 -1.03 -21.45
C ALA A 230 -17.09 -0.58 -21.27
N LEU A 231 -16.76 0.04 -20.15
CA LEU A 231 -15.40 0.45 -19.77
C LEU A 231 -14.50 -0.75 -19.42
N GLY A 232 -15.05 -1.90 -19.02
CA GLY A 232 -14.30 -3.09 -18.66
C GLY A 232 -13.28 -3.54 -19.73
N PRO A 233 -13.67 -3.71 -20.99
CA PRO A 233 -12.77 -4.08 -22.08
C PRO A 233 -11.72 -3.01 -22.41
N PHE A 234 -12.07 -1.72 -22.29
CA PHE A 234 -11.17 -0.59 -22.55
C PHE A 234 -10.05 -0.47 -21.52
N LEU A 235 -10.31 -0.86 -20.28
CA LEU A 235 -9.34 -0.81 -19.18
C LEU A 235 -8.26 -1.89 -19.28
N GLY A 236 -8.40 -2.85 -20.21
CA GLY A 236 -7.42 -3.91 -20.47
C GLY A 236 -7.60 -5.15 -19.59
N LYS A 237 -6.93 -6.23 -20.00
CA LYS A 237 -6.86 -7.51 -19.29
C LYS A 237 -5.52 -7.63 -18.56
N GLY A 238 -5.43 -8.53 -17.58
CA GLY A 238 -4.17 -8.87 -16.93
C GLY A 238 -3.18 -9.49 -17.92
N VAL A 239 -1.93 -9.04 -17.89
CA VAL A 239 -0.84 -9.59 -18.71
C VAL A 239 0.26 -10.09 -17.78
N TYR A 240 0.72 -11.30 -18.02
CA TYR A 240 1.77 -11.92 -17.25
C TYR A 240 3.14 -11.65 -17.93
N VAL A 241 4.11 -11.16 -17.15
CA VAL A 241 5.42 -10.76 -17.67
C VAL A 241 6.15 -11.94 -18.28
N VAL A 242 6.00 -13.13 -17.71
CA VAL A 242 6.67 -14.35 -18.18
C VAL A 242 6.14 -14.81 -19.54
N ASP A 243 4.87 -14.55 -19.86
CA ASP A 243 4.30 -14.88 -21.19
C ASP A 243 4.90 -13.99 -22.29
N VAL A 244 5.36 -12.78 -21.92
CA VAL A 244 5.99 -11.84 -22.87
C VAL A 244 7.49 -12.06 -22.96
N LEU A 245 8.18 -12.27 -21.81
CA LEU A 245 9.64 -12.31 -21.73
C LEU A 245 10.23 -13.73 -21.59
N THR A 246 9.42 -14.78 -21.41
CA THR A 246 9.84 -16.13 -21.01
C THR A 246 10.50 -16.20 -19.63
N TRP A 247 10.54 -17.38 -19.01
CA TRP A 247 11.12 -17.57 -17.67
C TRP A 247 12.61 -17.22 -17.57
N THR A 248 13.35 -17.35 -18.67
CA THR A 248 14.80 -17.10 -18.69
C THR A 248 15.14 -15.62 -18.57
N TRP A 249 14.39 -14.74 -19.23
CA TRP A 249 14.65 -13.30 -19.25
C TRP A 249 13.95 -12.51 -18.13
N THR A 250 12.91 -13.08 -17.56
CA THR A 250 12.13 -12.41 -16.49
C THR A 250 12.98 -12.00 -15.27
N PRO A 251 13.85 -12.85 -14.69
CA PRO A 251 14.69 -12.46 -13.56
C PRO A 251 15.67 -11.34 -13.90
N VAL A 252 16.23 -11.38 -15.11
CA VAL A 252 17.17 -10.35 -15.58
C VAL A 252 16.45 -8.99 -15.70
N PHE A 253 15.25 -8.98 -16.27
CA PHE A 253 14.42 -7.78 -16.37
C PHE A 253 14.09 -7.20 -14.99
N TYR A 254 13.70 -8.05 -14.02
CA TYR A 254 13.39 -7.62 -12.65
C TYR A 254 14.60 -7.04 -11.94
N LEU A 255 15.75 -7.71 -12.01
CA LEU A 255 17.00 -7.20 -11.43
C LEU A 255 17.40 -5.87 -12.04
N ALA A 256 17.37 -5.76 -13.38
CA ALA A 256 17.69 -4.51 -14.07
C ALA A 256 16.74 -3.38 -13.68
N PHE A 257 15.44 -3.66 -13.59
CA PHE A 257 14.42 -2.69 -13.19
C PHE A 257 14.63 -2.21 -11.75
N PHE A 258 14.80 -3.12 -10.80
CA PHE A 258 15.03 -2.74 -9.39
C PHE A 258 16.35 -2.02 -9.19
N LEU A 259 17.40 -2.42 -9.91
CA LEU A 259 18.68 -1.74 -9.89
C LEU A 259 18.56 -0.31 -10.44
N ALA A 260 17.89 -0.15 -11.58
CA ALA A 260 17.63 1.17 -12.15
C ALA A 260 16.85 2.07 -11.18
N TRP A 261 15.80 1.54 -10.55
CA TRP A 261 15.01 2.28 -9.56
C TRP A 261 15.84 2.65 -8.33
N TYR A 262 16.68 1.73 -7.83
CA TYR A 262 17.58 2.00 -6.72
C TYR A 262 18.62 3.08 -7.06
N LEU A 263 19.22 3.00 -8.26
CA LEU A 263 20.19 4.01 -8.71
C LEU A 263 19.54 5.39 -8.88
N LEU A 264 18.34 5.45 -9.42
CA LEU A 264 17.56 6.69 -9.50
C LEU A 264 17.26 7.27 -8.11
N ALA A 265 16.88 6.42 -7.16
CA ALA A 265 16.64 6.83 -5.79
C ALA A 265 17.90 7.42 -5.13
N VAL A 266 19.04 6.74 -5.25
CA VAL A 266 20.32 7.22 -4.70
C VAL A 266 20.81 8.48 -5.41
N TYR A 267 20.65 8.56 -6.73
CA TYR A 267 21.04 9.75 -7.50
C TYR A 267 20.24 10.97 -7.06
N ASN A 268 18.94 10.81 -6.88
CA ASN A 268 18.08 11.92 -6.48
C ASN A 268 18.24 12.30 -5.00
N GLU A 269 18.58 11.35 -4.13
CA GLU A 269 18.93 11.62 -2.72
C GLU A 269 20.15 12.55 -2.61
N LYS A 270 21.14 12.39 -3.52
CA LYS A 270 22.33 13.23 -3.55
C LYS A 270 22.14 14.58 -4.24
N THR A 271 21.22 14.66 -5.20
CA THR A 271 21.06 15.85 -6.05
C THR A 271 19.85 16.70 -5.73
N GLU A 272 18.87 16.15 -4.97
CA GLU A 272 17.59 16.78 -4.59
C GLU A 272 16.80 17.42 -5.75
N LYS A 273 17.12 17.05 -7.01
CA LYS A 273 16.55 17.66 -8.22
C LYS A 273 15.05 17.43 -8.41
N PHE A 274 14.51 16.33 -7.85
CA PHE A 274 13.09 16.01 -7.97
C PHE A 274 12.26 16.52 -6.79
N VAL A 275 12.88 17.14 -5.79
CA VAL A 275 12.16 17.80 -4.70
C VAL A 275 11.43 19.01 -5.28
N ILE A 276 10.12 19.04 -5.08
CA ILE A 276 9.30 20.15 -5.57
C ILE A 276 9.51 21.33 -4.62
N THR A 277 10.43 22.22 -5.00
CA THR A 277 10.66 23.52 -4.35
C THR A 277 9.92 24.60 -5.14
N PHE A 278 9.33 25.55 -4.42
CA PHE A 278 8.74 26.78 -4.99
C PHE A 278 9.61 27.97 -4.68
#